data_63b9bab39c3ccdf88279c3ac88cb8bf2
#
_entry.id   63b9bab39c3ccdf88279c3ac88cb8bf2
#
_cell.length_a   1.000
_cell.length_b   1.000
_cell.length_c   1.000
_cell.angle_alpha   90.00
_cell.angle_beta   90.00
_cell.angle_gamma   90.00
#
_symmetry.space_group_name_H-M   'P 1'
#
loop_
_entity.id
_entity.type
_entity.pdbx_description
1 polymer ?
#
loop_
_entity_poly.entity_id
_entity_poly.type
_entity_poly.pdbx_seq_one_letter_code
_entity_poly.pdbx_strand_id
1 'polypeptide(L)'
;ADASLPPVDALWLPGGYPELHGPALAANTAMREALRAFHADDKPILAECGGMLYLQDHLTELDGTTHAMMGLIPGDGIMRDRGGCQGMQTAPLPEGDIRGHAHHRTRTEDGPTPIAHGRRARHPAPGEPIVRDRRLTATYLHLFFGANPPAVARLFGATSI
;
A
#
# COMPACT_ATOMS: atom_id res chain seq x y z
N ALA A 1 -13.49 -0.52 -17.13
CA ALA A 1 -12.22 -0.49 -16.42
C ALA A 1 -11.08 -0.47 -17.43
N ASP A 2 -10.09 0.40 -17.23
CA ASP A 2 -8.95 0.48 -18.14
C ASP A 2 -8.17 -0.83 -18.09
N ALA A 3 -7.81 -1.33 -19.26
CA ALA A 3 -7.12 -2.60 -19.41
C ALA A 3 -5.59 -2.46 -19.37
N SER A 4 -5.05 -1.25 -19.24
CA SER A 4 -3.62 -1.00 -19.23
C SER A 4 -3.28 0.26 -18.45
N LEU A 5 -2.04 0.33 -17.98
CA LEU A 5 -1.50 1.55 -17.39
C LEU A 5 -1.18 2.58 -18.48
N PRO A 6 -1.39 3.88 -18.21
CA PRO A 6 -0.85 4.92 -19.08
C PRO A 6 0.69 4.90 -19.06
N PRO A 7 1.36 5.49 -20.06
CA PRO A 7 2.83 5.65 -20.05
C PRO A 7 3.24 6.62 -18.93
N VAL A 8 3.74 6.08 -17.83
CA VAL A 8 4.17 6.83 -16.64
C VAL A 8 5.48 6.27 -16.08
N ASP A 9 6.19 7.07 -15.30
CA ASP A 9 7.47 6.69 -14.71
C ASP A 9 7.35 6.24 -13.24
N ALA A 10 6.22 6.53 -12.59
CA ALA A 10 5.92 6.14 -11.22
C ALA A 10 4.41 5.96 -11.01
N LEU A 11 4.02 5.18 -10.02
CA LEU A 11 2.62 4.95 -9.64
C LEU A 11 2.36 5.31 -8.19
N TRP A 12 1.24 5.94 -7.97
CA TRP A 12 0.63 6.06 -6.65
C TRP A 12 -0.73 5.36 -6.66
N LEU A 13 -0.86 4.33 -5.85
CA LEU A 13 -2.10 3.61 -5.58
C LEU A 13 -2.62 4.08 -4.22
N PRO A 14 -3.51 5.07 -4.21
CA PRO A 14 -4.01 5.65 -2.96
C PRO A 14 -4.95 4.71 -2.21
N GLY A 15 -5.42 5.16 -1.06
CA GLY A 15 -6.48 4.50 -0.33
C GLY A 15 -7.78 4.40 -1.12
N GLY A 16 -8.60 3.43 -0.73
CA GLY A 16 -9.88 3.12 -1.35
C GLY A 16 -10.52 1.95 -0.63
N TYR A 17 -11.58 1.43 -1.21
CA TYR A 17 -12.38 0.33 -0.69
C TYR A 17 -12.40 -0.84 -1.69
N PRO A 18 -11.27 -1.57 -1.84
CA PRO A 18 -11.19 -2.68 -2.78
C PRO A 18 -12.20 -3.78 -2.49
N GLU A 19 -12.61 -3.96 -1.24
CA GLU A 19 -13.64 -4.91 -0.83
C GLU A 19 -15.00 -4.66 -1.50
N LEU A 20 -15.32 -3.43 -1.87
CA LEU A 20 -16.55 -3.11 -2.60
C LEU A 20 -16.49 -3.51 -4.07
N HIS A 21 -15.33 -3.87 -4.56
CA HIS A 21 -15.05 -4.14 -5.97
C HIS A 21 -14.31 -5.47 -6.20
N GLY A 22 -14.26 -6.34 -5.19
CA GLY A 22 -13.49 -7.59 -5.19
C GLY A 22 -13.60 -8.40 -6.48
N PRO A 23 -14.83 -8.79 -6.93
CA PRO A 23 -14.99 -9.55 -8.17
C PRO A 23 -14.44 -8.84 -9.41
N ALA A 24 -14.66 -7.54 -9.54
CA ALA A 24 -14.21 -6.75 -10.69
C ALA A 24 -12.68 -6.60 -10.71
N LEU A 25 -12.06 -6.41 -9.54
CA LEU A 25 -10.61 -6.32 -9.40
C LEU A 25 -9.96 -7.69 -9.69
N ALA A 26 -10.52 -8.77 -9.17
CA ALA A 26 -10.05 -10.12 -9.42
C ALA A 26 -10.12 -10.50 -10.92
N ALA A 27 -11.16 -10.06 -11.62
CA ALA A 27 -11.35 -10.33 -13.04
C ALA A 27 -10.46 -9.47 -13.96
N ASN A 28 -9.85 -8.39 -13.48
CA ASN A 28 -9.05 -7.49 -14.32
C ASN A 28 -7.61 -8.00 -14.50
N THR A 29 -7.47 -9.08 -15.25
CA THR A 29 -6.17 -9.73 -15.52
C THR A 29 -5.21 -8.83 -16.28
N ALA A 30 -5.69 -8.01 -17.21
CA ALA A 30 -4.87 -7.11 -18.00
C ALA A 30 -4.19 -6.04 -17.14
N MET A 31 -4.91 -5.43 -16.18
CA MET A 31 -4.31 -4.50 -15.22
C MET A 31 -3.30 -5.21 -14.30
N ARG A 32 -3.61 -6.44 -13.91
CA ARG A 32 -2.69 -7.27 -13.11
C ARG A 32 -1.37 -7.50 -13.84
N GLU A 33 -1.41 -7.87 -15.10
CA GLU A 33 -0.21 -8.06 -15.92
C GLU A 33 0.56 -6.76 -16.11
N ALA A 34 -0.13 -5.64 -16.38
CA ALA A 34 0.49 -4.34 -16.53
C ALA A 34 1.22 -3.87 -15.26
N LEU A 35 0.61 -4.05 -14.08
CA LEU A 35 1.24 -3.70 -12.80
C LEU A 35 2.44 -4.60 -12.48
N ARG A 36 2.35 -5.90 -12.79
CA ARG A 36 3.48 -6.82 -12.62
C ARG A 36 4.65 -6.45 -13.52
N ALA A 37 4.38 -6.12 -14.78
CA ALA A 37 5.42 -5.65 -15.69
C ALA A 37 6.05 -4.33 -15.18
N PHE A 38 5.24 -3.38 -14.72
CA PHE A 38 5.70 -2.11 -14.17
C PHE A 38 6.62 -2.30 -12.95
N HIS A 39 6.26 -3.21 -12.06
CA HIS A 39 7.09 -3.59 -10.91
C HIS A 39 8.39 -4.31 -11.33
N ALA A 40 8.29 -5.22 -12.31
CA ALA A 40 9.46 -5.93 -12.84
C ALA A 40 10.47 -4.99 -13.51
N ASP A 41 10.00 -3.90 -14.11
CA ASP A 41 10.82 -2.82 -14.68
C ASP A 41 11.48 -1.92 -13.62
N ASP A 42 11.36 -2.26 -12.34
CA ASP A 42 11.92 -1.53 -11.20
C ASP A 42 11.48 -0.06 -11.13
N LYS A 43 10.26 0.21 -11.54
CA LYS A 43 9.66 1.55 -11.47
C LYS A 43 9.04 1.79 -10.09
N PRO A 44 9.07 3.04 -9.57
CA PRO A 44 8.53 3.35 -8.25
C PRO A 44 7.03 3.14 -8.16
N ILE A 45 6.61 2.45 -7.09
CA ILE A 45 5.20 2.29 -6.72
C ILE A 45 5.05 2.67 -5.24
N LEU A 46 4.14 3.59 -4.93
CA LEU A 46 3.65 3.81 -3.58
C LEU A 46 2.22 3.28 -3.49
N ALA A 47 1.96 2.35 -2.57
CA ALA A 47 0.64 1.79 -2.33
C ALA A 47 0.20 2.07 -0.89
N GLU A 48 -0.94 2.73 -0.74
CA GLU A 48 -1.47 3.17 0.55
C GLU A 48 -2.81 2.51 0.84
N CYS A 49 -3.00 2.00 2.06
CA CYS A 49 -4.26 1.47 2.56
C CYS A 49 -4.96 0.52 1.56
N GLY A 50 -6.04 0.93 0.92
CA GLY A 50 -6.72 0.14 -0.13
C GLY A 50 -5.82 -0.23 -1.30
N GLY A 51 -4.89 0.63 -1.68
CA GLY A 51 -3.87 0.34 -2.69
C GLY A 51 -2.93 -0.78 -2.26
N MET A 52 -2.53 -0.83 -0.97
CA MET A 52 -1.75 -1.94 -0.43
C MET A 52 -2.54 -3.24 -0.47
N LEU A 53 -3.81 -3.22 0.00
CA LEU A 53 -4.69 -4.39 -0.05
C LEU A 53 -4.84 -4.95 -1.46
N TYR A 54 -4.97 -4.08 -2.46
CA TYR A 54 -5.06 -4.48 -3.85
C TYR A 54 -3.79 -5.16 -4.37
N LEU A 55 -2.61 -4.83 -3.83
CA LEU A 55 -1.35 -5.45 -4.23
C LEU A 55 -1.06 -6.79 -3.53
N GLN A 56 -1.80 -7.18 -2.51
CA GLN A 56 -1.63 -8.44 -1.79
C GLN A 56 -2.11 -9.66 -2.62
N ASP A 57 -1.99 -10.86 -2.06
CA ASP A 57 -2.43 -12.09 -2.71
C ASP A 57 -3.96 -12.17 -2.77
N HIS A 58 -4.61 -11.92 -1.62
CA HIS A 58 -6.06 -11.98 -1.50
C HIS A 58 -6.60 -10.87 -0.59
N LEU A 59 -7.90 -10.64 -0.72
CA LEU A 59 -8.71 -9.84 0.19
C LEU A 59 -9.92 -10.66 0.63
N THR A 60 -10.06 -10.85 1.93
CA THR A 60 -11.19 -11.55 2.56
C THR A 60 -12.14 -10.55 3.20
N GLU A 61 -13.39 -10.59 2.78
CA GLU A 61 -14.49 -9.75 3.27
C GLU A 61 -15.00 -10.19 4.64
N LEU A 62 -15.92 -9.43 5.25
CA LEU A 62 -16.48 -9.72 6.56
C LEU A 62 -17.30 -11.01 6.59
N ASP A 63 -17.91 -11.38 5.49
CA ASP A 63 -18.69 -12.62 5.36
C ASP A 63 -17.83 -13.85 5.05
N GLY A 64 -16.50 -13.67 4.92
CA GLY A 64 -15.54 -14.71 4.60
C GLY A 64 -15.30 -14.91 3.10
N THR A 65 -15.99 -14.16 2.24
CA THR A 65 -15.72 -14.21 0.79
C THR A 65 -14.32 -13.71 0.50
N THR A 66 -13.54 -14.47 -0.27
CA THR A 66 -12.16 -14.15 -0.61
C THR A 66 -12.01 -13.88 -2.09
N HIS A 67 -11.34 -12.79 -2.43
CA HIS A 67 -11.03 -12.38 -3.80
C HIS A 67 -9.54 -12.39 -4.04
N ALA A 68 -9.11 -12.98 -5.15
CA ALA A 68 -7.72 -12.85 -5.60
C ALA A 68 -7.42 -11.40 -5.96
N MET A 69 -6.30 -10.89 -5.45
CA MET A 69 -5.79 -9.55 -5.74
C MET A 69 -4.57 -9.63 -6.67
N MET A 70 -3.66 -8.68 -6.59
CA MET A 70 -2.53 -8.58 -7.55
C MET A 70 -1.44 -9.63 -7.34
N GLY A 71 -1.18 -10.05 -6.09
CA GLY A 71 -0.09 -10.95 -5.73
C GLY A 71 1.30 -10.37 -6.03
N LEU A 72 1.49 -9.08 -5.79
CA LEU A 72 2.80 -8.42 -5.83
C LEU A 72 3.43 -8.33 -4.45
N ILE A 73 2.61 -8.25 -3.41
CA ILE A 73 3.03 -8.26 -2.00
C ILE A 73 2.44 -9.53 -1.40
N PRO A 74 3.26 -10.44 -0.85
CA PRO A 74 2.75 -11.61 -0.13
C PRO A 74 1.80 -11.23 1.00
N GLY A 75 0.81 -12.08 1.24
CA GLY A 75 -0.11 -11.97 2.36
C GLY A 75 -1.53 -11.61 1.97
N ASP A 76 -2.42 -11.81 2.94
CA ASP A 76 -3.85 -11.68 2.78
C ASP A 76 -4.39 -10.50 3.61
N GLY A 77 -5.15 -9.64 2.96
CA GLY A 77 -5.92 -8.59 3.61
C GLY A 77 -7.20 -9.17 4.19
N ILE A 78 -7.39 -9.04 5.51
CA ILE A 78 -8.58 -9.54 6.19
C ILE A 78 -9.40 -8.37 6.71
N MET A 79 -10.64 -8.22 6.24
CA MET A 79 -11.58 -7.25 6.77
C MET A 79 -12.03 -7.62 8.19
N ARG A 80 -12.23 -6.63 9.04
CA ARG A 80 -12.71 -6.83 10.41
C ARG A 80 -13.91 -5.93 10.67
N ASP A 81 -14.90 -6.47 11.39
CA ASP A 81 -16.08 -5.69 11.77
C ASP A 81 -15.73 -4.65 12.86
N ARG A 82 -14.75 -4.97 13.71
CA ARG A 82 -14.29 -4.13 14.82
C ARG A 82 -12.77 -4.01 14.85
N GLY A 83 -12.33 -2.95 15.49
CA GLY A 83 -10.90 -2.64 15.58
C GLY A 83 -10.40 -2.07 14.27
N GLY A 84 -9.16 -1.78 14.26
CA GLY A 84 -8.49 -1.08 13.17
C GLY A 84 -7.47 -0.13 13.75
N CYS A 85 -6.74 0.53 12.91
CA CYS A 85 -5.86 1.59 13.35
C CYS A 85 -6.40 2.93 12.89
N GLN A 86 -6.35 3.91 13.78
CA GLN A 86 -6.69 5.28 13.46
C GLN A 86 -5.70 6.22 14.15
N GLY A 87 -5.27 7.24 13.44
CA GLY A 87 -4.47 8.33 13.99
C GLY A 87 -3.20 8.62 13.23
N MET A 88 -2.57 9.73 13.67
CA MET A 88 -1.34 10.24 13.05
C MET A 88 -0.12 9.41 13.45
N GLN A 89 0.73 9.14 12.48
CA GLN A 89 2.00 8.45 12.64
C GLN A 89 3.05 9.10 11.75
N THR A 90 4.31 8.84 12.05
CA THR A 90 5.43 9.19 11.17
C THR A 90 6.00 7.91 10.57
N ALA A 91 6.02 7.81 9.25
CA ALA A 91 6.67 6.75 8.50
C ALA A 91 8.18 7.03 8.42
N PRO A 92 9.04 6.25 9.09
CA PRO A 92 10.49 6.42 9.03
C PRO A 92 11.03 5.71 7.80
N LEU A 93 10.95 6.34 6.65
CA LEU A 93 11.42 5.80 5.38
C LEU A 93 12.92 6.10 5.18
N PRO A 94 13.66 5.30 4.40
CA PRO A 94 15.03 5.61 4.03
C PRO A 94 15.19 6.96 3.33
N GLU A 95 14.18 7.39 2.60
CA GLU A 95 14.09 8.69 1.92
C GLU A 95 13.94 9.86 2.89
N GLY A 96 13.47 9.59 4.11
CA GLY A 96 13.21 10.54 5.17
C GLY A 96 11.88 10.32 5.84
N ASP A 97 11.70 10.92 6.99
CA ASP A 97 10.46 10.83 7.78
C ASP A 97 9.30 11.54 7.04
N ILE A 98 8.19 10.84 6.85
CA ILE A 98 6.97 11.41 6.27
C ILE A 98 5.80 11.18 7.24
N ARG A 99 5.09 12.24 7.60
CA ARG A 99 3.86 12.09 8.40
C ARG A 99 2.75 11.49 7.57
N GLY A 100 1.92 10.66 8.21
CA GLY A 100 0.76 10.04 7.60
C GLY A 100 -0.34 9.80 8.62
N HIS A 101 -1.47 9.33 8.13
CA HIS A 101 -2.64 8.99 8.94
C HIS A 101 -3.08 7.56 8.64
N ALA A 102 -3.28 6.76 9.67
CA ALA A 102 -3.91 5.46 9.55
C ALA A 102 -5.42 5.58 9.74
N HIS A 103 -6.20 4.96 8.88
CA HIS A 103 -7.64 4.83 9.04
C HIS A 103 -8.16 3.62 8.25
N HIS A 104 -8.16 2.44 8.87
CA HIS A 104 -8.59 1.20 8.21
C HIS A 104 -9.16 0.20 9.23
N ARG A 105 -9.89 -0.80 8.71
CA ARG A 105 -10.47 -1.93 9.47
C ARG A 105 -9.94 -3.26 8.97
N THR A 106 -8.73 -3.29 8.46
CA THR A 106 -8.11 -4.49 7.92
C THR A 106 -6.91 -4.90 8.77
N ARG A 107 -6.46 -6.13 8.59
CA ARG A 107 -5.15 -6.60 9.01
C ARG A 107 -4.54 -7.37 7.84
N THR A 108 -3.24 -7.46 7.81
CA THR A 108 -2.53 -8.37 6.91
C THR A 108 -2.14 -9.61 7.69
N GLU A 109 -2.44 -10.78 7.15
CA GLU A 109 -1.90 -12.07 7.58
C GLU A 109 -0.85 -12.54 6.58
N ASP A 110 0.14 -13.28 7.06
CA ASP A 110 1.23 -13.86 6.26
C ASP A 110 1.98 -12.86 5.35
N GLY A 111 1.99 -11.60 5.76
CA GLY A 111 2.69 -10.54 5.03
C GLY A 111 4.20 -10.59 5.18
N PRO A 112 4.94 -9.85 4.32
CA PRO A 112 6.39 -9.81 4.38
C PRO A 112 6.87 -9.07 5.64
N THR A 113 8.11 -9.32 6.03
CA THR A 113 8.76 -8.58 7.12
C THR A 113 8.81 -7.09 6.79
N PRO A 114 8.25 -6.22 7.62
CA PRO A 114 8.31 -4.77 7.40
C PRO A 114 9.74 -4.24 7.46
N ILE A 115 10.08 -3.28 6.61
CA ILE A 115 11.33 -2.53 6.70
C ILE A 115 11.33 -1.55 7.89
N ALA A 116 10.15 -1.12 8.29
CA ALA A 116 9.94 -0.21 9.42
C ALA A 116 8.48 -0.26 9.87
N HIS A 117 8.22 0.39 11.00
CA HIS A 117 6.85 0.65 11.48
C HIS A 117 6.65 2.15 11.70
N GLY A 118 5.45 2.61 11.44
CA GLY A 118 5.04 3.95 11.78
C GLY A 118 5.29 4.27 13.27
N ARG A 119 5.73 5.48 13.56
CA ARG A 119 5.95 5.96 14.93
C ARG A 119 4.77 6.80 15.37
N ARG A 120 4.15 6.42 16.47
CA ARG A 120 3.05 7.16 17.11
C ARG A 120 3.62 8.17 18.10
N ALA A 121 3.14 9.42 18.06
CA ALA A 121 3.70 10.49 18.91
C ALA A 121 3.55 10.24 20.41
N ARG A 122 2.52 9.50 20.84
CA ARG A 122 2.16 9.32 22.25
C ARG A 122 1.95 7.88 22.67
N HIS A 123 2.45 6.94 21.89
CA HIS A 123 2.26 5.51 22.18
C HIS A 123 3.52 4.72 21.81
N PRO A 124 4.07 3.92 22.76
CA PRO A 124 5.33 3.20 22.53
C PRO A 124 5.20 2.01 21.58
N ALA A 125 3.99 1.46 21.41
CA ALA A 125 3.82 0.33 20.51
C ALA A 125 4.05 0.73 19.04
N PRO A 126 4.59 -0.19 18.23
CA PRO A 126 4.75 0.01 16.80
C PRO A 126 3.44 0.45 16.15
N GLY A 127 3.54 1.33 15.17
CA GLY A 127 2.43 1.72 14.31
C GLY A 127 2.27 0.78 13.14
N GLU A 128 1.71 1.32 12.05
CA GLU A 128 1.47 0.56 10.83
C GLU A 128 2.76 0.03 10.22
N PRO A 129 2.74 -1.21 9.70
CA PRO A 129 3.88 -1.76 8.99
C PRO A 129 4.13 -0.99 7.70
N ILE A 130 5.40 -0.88 7.34
CA ILE A 130 5.85 -0.36 6.06
C ILE A 130 6.64 -1.48 5.42
N VAL A 131 6.18 -1.96 4.29
CA VAL A 131 6.83 -3.04 3.54
C VAL A 131 7.44 -2.49 2.27
N ARG A 132 8.51 -3.13 1.81
CA ARG A 132 9.17 -2.74 0.57
C ARG A 132 9.65 -3.98 -0.17
N ASP A 133 9.38 -3.98 -1.47
CA ASP A 133 9.98 -4.88 -2.42
C ASP A 133 10.52 -4.06 -3.60
N ARG A 134 11.84 -4.04 -3.80
CA ARG A 134 12.52 -3.19 -4.78
C ARG A 134 12.10 -1.71 -4.58
N ARG A 135 11.48 -1.09 -5.59
CA ARG A 135 10.96 0.27 -5.55
C ARG A 135 9.46 0.37 -5.28
N LEU A 136 8.82 -0.74 -4.91
CA LEU A 136 7.47 -0.74 -4.38
C LEU A 136 7.53 -0.53 -2.86
N THR A 137 6.84 0.50 -2.38
CA THR A 137 6.62 0.76 -0.94
C THR A 137 5.13 0.68 -0.67
N ALA A 138 4.74 -0.09 0.35
CA ALA A 138 3.34 -0.22 0.73
C ALA A 138 3.14 -0.11 2.24
N THR A 139 2.05 0.50 2.65
CA THR A 139 1.68 0.70 4.04
C THR A 139 0.18 1.00 4.16
N TYR A 140 -0.39 0.81 5.36
CA TYR A 140 -1.74 1.30 5.65
C TYR A 140 -1.80 2.81 5.93
N LEU A 141 -0.66 3.49 6.01
CA LEU A 141 -0.62 4.94 6.20
C LEU A 141 -0.98 5.68 4.91
N HIS A 142 -1.80 6.69 5.05
CA HIS A 142 -1.98 7.73 4.03
C HIS A 142 -0.93 8.81 4.28
N LEU A 143 0.08 8.89 3.45
CA LEU A 143 1.21 9.79 3.62
C LEU A 143 0.83 11.23 3.23
N PHE A 144 1.15 12.15 4.08
CA PHE A 144 0.96 13.57 3.79
C PHE A 144 2.18 14.12 3.05
N PHE A 145 2.12 14.20 1.75
CA PHE A 145 3.23 14.58 0.87
C PHE A 145 3.83 15.95 1.19
N GLY A 146 2.98 16.89 1.62
CA GLY A 146 3.42 18.21 2.07
C GLY A 146 4.24 18.23 3.37
N ALA A 147 4.28 17.11 4.12
CA ALA A 147 5.08 17.03 5.35
C ALA A 147 6.59 16.96 5.09
N ASN A 148 6.99 16.36 3.97
CA ASN A 148 8.39 16.26 3.57
C ASN A 148 8.50 16.07 2.04
N PRO A 149 8.29 17.13 1.23
CA PRO A 149 8.30 17.03 -0.23
C PRO A 149 9.59 16.43 -0.80
N PRO A 150 10.80 16.73 -0.28
CA PRO A 150 12.03 16.10 -0.77
C PRO A 150 12.06 14.58 -0.56
N ALA A 151 11.57 14.08 0.59
CA ALA A 151 11.50 12.64 0.83
C ALA A 151 10.50 11.96 -0.12
N VAL A 152 9.35 12.60 -0.36
CA VAL A 152 8.33 12.11 -1.29
C VAL A 152 8.89 12.06 -2.72
N ALA A 153 9.57 13.09 -3.16
CA ALA A 153 10.16 13.09 -4.49
C ALA A 153 11.21 11.97 -4.67
N ARG A 154 12.05 11.72 -3.66
CA ARG A 154 12.98 10.58 -3.68
C ARG A 154 12.26 9.23 -3.70
N LEU A 155 11.15 9.11 -2.98
CA LEU A 155 10.31 7.90 -2.98
C LEU A 155 9.80 7.58 -4.40
N PHE A 156 9.48 8.60 -5.19
CA PHE A 156 9.11 8.48 -6.60
C PHE A 156 10.30 8.55 -7.58
N GLY A 157 11.53 8.51 -7.09
CA GLY A 157 12.72 8.33 -7.91
C GLY A 157 13.47 9.58 -8.32
N ALA A 158 13.12 10.75 -7.79
CA ALA A 158 13.93 11.92 -8.04
C ALA A 158 15.32 11.78 -7.38
N THR A 159 16.37 12.02 -8.15
CA THR A 159 17.77 11.88 -7.70
C THR A 159 18.36 13.19 -7.19
N SER A 160 17.71 14.33 -7.48
CA SER A 160 18.13 15.67 -7.04
C SER A 160 16.90 16.56 -6.87
N ILE A 161 16.81 17.24 -5.77
CA ILE A 161 15.90 18.36 -5.52
C ILE A 161 16.72 19.45 -4.85
#